data_a309d928d44d09f2db9841192d2a0dc9
#
_entry.id   a309d928d44d09f2db9841192d2a0dc9
#
_cell.length_a   1.000
_cell.length_b   1.000
_cell.length_c   1.000
_cell.angle_alpha   90.00
_cell.angle_beta   90.00
_cell.angle_gamma   90.00
#
_symmetry.space_group_name_H-M   'P 1'
#
loop_
_entity.id
_entity.type
_entity.pdbx_description
1 polymer ?
#
loop_
_entity_poly.entity_id
_entity_poly.type
_entity_poly.pdbx_seq_one_letter_code
_entity_poly.pdbx_strand_id
1 'polypeptide(L)'
;MDSPLPRVSIAVPSGDMVHADFALAYAQLCMASSKLQLQLITVKSSIVAQARNNGVDLARNFGADFILFLDSDMVFPPTILFRLLLHRQDIVGATYAKRVPPFEILGTPLAEQPTVPSGDLVEMQRIPTGCLLISMGVFDKLSKPYFRFDTDAEGAIIGEDYVFCDRAREAGFRIWCDAAMSREIGHIGQNIYRLPDAGWYGTARRGQSQ
;
A
#
# COMPACT_ATOMS: atom_id res chain seq x y z
N MET A 1 -31.17 7.21 -0.84
CA MET A 1 -30.70 6.59 -2.09
C MET A 1 -29.30 6.06 -1.79
N ASP A 2 -29.13 4.75 -1.80
CA ASP A 2 -27.80 4.16 -1.58
C ASP A 2 -26.88 4.61 -2.72
N SER A 3 -25.78 5.27 -2.37
CA SER A 3 -24.75 5.58 -3.37
C SER A 3 -24.28 4.30 -4.01
N PRO A 4 -24.03 4.26 -5.32
CA PRO A 4 -23.52 3.07 -5.97
C PRO A 4 -22.21 2.64 -5.30
N LEU A 5 -22.01 1.31 -5.21
CA LEU A 5 -20.77 0.76 -4.67
C LEU A 5 -19.59 1.19 -5.56
N PRO A 6 -18.42 1.48 -4.96
CA PRO A 6 -17.28 1.97 -5.74
C PRO A 6 -16.77 0.90 -6.72
N ARG A 7 -16.25 1.37 -7.84
CA ARG A 7 -15.50 0.57 -8.82
C ARG A 7 -14.04 0.53 -8.39
N VAL A 8 -13.48 -0.66 -8.25
CA VAL A 8 -12.11 -0.81 -7.74
C VAL A 8 -11.28 -1.64 -8.72
N SER A 9 -10.13 -1.11 -9.11
CA SER A 9 -9.11 -1.88 -9.80
C SER A 9 -8.12 -2.45 -8.80
N ILE A 10 -7.85 -3.74 -8.85
CA ILE A 10 -6.81 -4.39 -8.04
C ILE A 10 -5.62 -4.65 -8.98
N ALA A 11 -4.51 -3.98 -8.74
CA ALA A 11 -3.32 -4.06 -9.57
C ALA A 11 -2.21 -4.83 -8.86
N VAL A 12 -1.75 -5.89 -9.51
CA VAL A 12 -0.67 -6.76 -9.03
C VAL A 12 0.53 -6.63 -9.96
N PRO A 13 1.53 -5.79 -9.63
CA PRO A 13 2.81 -5.82 -10.30
C PRO A 13 3.47 -7.18 -10.05
N SER A 14 3.84 -7.90 -11.11
CA SER A 14 4.42 -9.25 -10.95
C SER A 14 5.38 -9.58 -12.08
N GLY A 15 6.20 -10.61 -11.87
CA GLY A 15 6.87 -11.34 -12.93
C GLY A 15 5.95 -12.39 -13.57
N ASP A 16 6.52 -13.49 -13.99
CA ASP A 16 5.76 -14.61 -14.56
C ASP A 16 5.12 -15.52 -13.52
N MET A 17 5.58 -15.45 -12.28
CA MET A 17 5.17 -16.32 -11.18
C MET A 17 4.69 -15.49 -9.99
N VAL A 18 3.75 -16.03 -9.23
CA VAL A 18 3.32 -15.53 -7.94
C VAL A 18 3.42 -16.63 -6.88
N HIS A 19 3.55 -16.26 -5.62
CA HIS A 19 3.53 -17.23 -4.53
C HIS A 19 2.16 -17.89 -4.38
N ALA A 20 2.13 -19.18 -4.08
CA ALA A 20 0.87 -19.92 -3.87
C ALA A 20 0.01 -19.31 -2.74
N ASP A 21 0.65 -18.88 -1.65
CA ASP A 21 -0.05 -18.23 -0.53
C ASP A 21 -0.65 -16.88 -0.96
N PHE A 22 0.06 -16.10 -1.79
CA PHE A 22 -0.50 -14.89 -2.39
C PHE A 22 -1.70 -15.24 -3.28
N ALA A 23 -1.58 -16.23 -4.15
CA ALA A 23 -2.65 -16.63 -5.06
C ALA A 23 -3.93 -17.02 -4.29
N LEU A 24 -3.77 -17.76 -3.18
CA LEU A 24 -4.89 -18.14 -2.32
C LEU A 24 -5.51 -16.91 -1.63
N ALA A 25 -4.70 -16.04 -1.02
CA ALA A 25 -5.18 -14.83 -0.37
C ALA A 25 -5.91 -13.91 -1.36
N TYR A 26 -5.37 -13.76 -2.58
CA TYR A 26 -5.96 -12.97 -3.65
C TYR A 26 -7.32 -13.54 -4.13
N ALA A 27 -7.42 -14.85 -4.31
CA ALA A 27 -8.68 -15.48 -4.64
C ALA A 27 -9.74 -15.26 -3.55
N GLN A 28 -9.37 -15.42 -2.28
CA GLN A 28 -10.27 -15.18 -1.15
C GLN A 28 -10.73 -13.72 -1.07
N LEU A 29 -9.82 -12.74 -1.33
CA LEU A 29 -10.17 -11.33 -1.43
C LEU A 29 -11.20 -11.07 -2.53
N CYS A 30 -10.99 -11.63 -3.73
CA CYS A 30 -11.92 -11.46 -4.85
C CYS A 30 -13.30 -12.05 -4.53
N MET A 31 -13.35 -13.23 -3.91
CA MET A 31 -14.61 -13.85 -3.47
C MET A 31 -15.33 -13.00 -2.41
N ALA A 32 -14.60 -12.51 -1.40
CA ALA A 32 -15.15 -11.65 -0.36
C ALA A 32 -15.69 -10.33 -0.93
N SER A 33 -15.05 -9.81 -1.99
CA SER A 33 -15.37 -8.52 -2.61
C SER A 33 -16.29 -8.65 -3.84
N SER A 34 -16.92 -9.80 -4.06
CA SER A 34 -17.73 -10.12 -5.26
C SER A 34 -18.93 -9.20 -5.51
N LYS A 35 -19.36 -8.42 -4.50
CA LYS A 35 -20.43 -7.42 -4.65
C LYS A 35 -19.93 -6.10 -5.25
N LEU A 36 -18.64 -5.85 -5.25
CA LEU A 36 -18.03 -4.65 -5.86
C LEU A 36 -17.84 -4.85 -7.36
N GLN A 37 -17.79 -3.75 -8.11
CA GLN A 37 -17.33 -3.78 -9.49
C GLN A 37 -15.80 -3.81 -9.49
N LEU A 38 -15.23 -5.00 -9.70
CA LEU A 38 -13.78 -5.21 -9.66
C LEU A 38 -13.20 -5.31 -11.07
N GLN A 39 -12.04 -4.69 -11.27
CA GLN A 39 -11.12 -5.00 -12.35
C GLN A 39 -9.86 -5.63 -11.76
N LEU A 40 -9.45 -6.77 -12.28
CA LEU A 40 -8.20 -7.44 -11.87
C LEU A 40 -7.13 -7.15 -12.92
N ILE A 41 -6.02 -6.56 -12.49
CA ILE A 41 -4.92 -6.13 -13.34
C ILE A 41 -3.64 -6.86 -12.91
N THR A 42 -3.03 -7.58 -13.84
CA THR A 42 -1.66 -8.07 -13.67
C THR A 42 -0.78 -7.40 -14.69
N VAL A 43 0.24 -6.68 -14.23
CA VAL A 43 1.21 -6.02 -15.11
C VAL A 43 2.56 -6.69 -14.95
N LYS A 44 2.97 -7.41 -15.99
CA LYS A 44 4.30 -8.03 -16.05
C LYS A 44 5.35 -7.01 -16.48
N SER A 45 6.29 -6.73 -15.60
CA SER A 45 7.42 -5.86 -15.89
C SER A 45 8.56 -6.14 -14.92
N SER A 46 9.79 -6.07 -15.41
CA SER A 46 11.00 -6.06 -14.57
C SER A 46 11.20 -4.72 -13.85
N ILE A 47 10.47 -3.67 -14.27
CA ILE A 47 10.53 -2.33 -13.69
C ILE A 47 9.21 -2.06 -12.96
N VAL A 48 9.23 -2.18 -11.64
CA VAL A 48 8.03 -2.05 -10.79
C VAL A 48 7.34 -0.69 -10.97
N ALA A 49 8.09 0.40 -11.08
CA ALA A 49 7.53 1.73 -11.33
C ALA A 49 6.71 1.80 -12.63
N GLN A 50 7.19 1.15 -13.70
CA GLN A 50 6.46 1.06 -14.96
C GLN A 50 5.18 0.23 -14.81
N ALA A 51 5.27 -0.91 -14.11
CA ALA A 51 4.11 -1.76 -13.85
C ALA A 51 3.01 -1.00 -13.11
N ARG A 52 3.37 -0.20 -12.09
CA ARG A 52 2.44 0.61 -11.33
C ARG A 52 1.82 1.73 -12.17
N ASN A 53 2.62 2.44 -12.98
CA ASN A 53 2.08 3.46 -13.90
C ASN A 53 1.08 2.87 -14.90
N ASN A 54 1.41 1.72 -15.51
CA ASN A 54 0.50 1.02 -16.42
C ASN A 54 -0.78 0.57 -15.71
N GLY A 55 -0.67 0.11 -14.46
CA GLY A 55 -1.82 -0.24 -13.61
C GLY A 55 -2.78 0.93 -13.43
N VAL A 56 -2.26 2.15 -13.16
CA VAL A 56 -3.07 3.37 -13.06
C VAL A 56 -3.77 3.68 -14.37
N ASP A 57 -3.09 3.55 -15.51
CA ASP A 57 -3.70 3.82 -16.81
C ASP A 57 -4.84 2.84 -17.14
N LEU A 58 -4.65 1.55 -16.81
CA LEU A 58 -5.70 0.53 -16.96
C LEU A 58 -6.89 0.78 -16.02
N ALA A 59 -6.64 1.18 -14.77
CA ALA A 59 -7.69 1.53 -13.82
C ALA A 59 -8.49 2.75 -14.29
N ARG A 60 -7.82 3.77 -14.83
CA ARG A 60 -8.46 4.95 -15.40
C ARG A 60 -9.35 4.59 -16.59
N ASN A 61 -8.87 3.73 -17.49
CA ASN A 61 -9.65 3.27 -18.65
C ASN A 61 -10.90 2.46 -18.24
N PHE A 62 -10.84 1.74 -17.13
CA PHE A 62 -11.98 1.05 -16.54
C PHE A 62 -12.98 2.01 -15.89
N GLY A 63 -12.56 3.23 -15.58
CA GLY A 63 -13.31 4.22 -14.80
C GLY A 63 -13.42 3.81 -13.33
N ALA A 64 -12.32 3.30 -12.77
CA ALA A 64 -12.25 2.98 -11.35
C ALA A 64 -12.34 4.24 -10.49
N ASP A 65 -12.97 4.12 -9.30
CA ASP A 65 -12.95 5.15 -8.26
C ASP A 65 -11.68 5.02 -7.41
N PHE A 66 -11.21 3.78 -7.23
CA PHE A 66 -10.00 3.45 -6.46
C PHE A 66 -9.15 2.41 -7.19
N ILE A 67 -7.84 2.45 -6.93
CA ILE A 67 -6.91 1.39 -7.24
C ILE A 67 -6.31 0.82 -5.96
N LEU A 68 -6.33 -0.51 -5.81
CA LEU A 68 -5.63 -1.23 -4.76
C LEU A 68 -4.38 -1.88 -5.37
N PHE A 69 -3.21 -1.44 -4.94
CA PHE A 69 -1.97 -2.13 -5.24
C PHE A 69 -1.71 -3.25 -4.23
N LEU A 70 -1.37 -4.42 -4.75
CA LEU A 70 -0.94 -5.58 -3.96
C LEU A 70 0.31 -6.17 -4.61
N ASP A 71 1.41 -6.24 -3.87
CA ASP A 71 2.60 -6.93 -4.37
C ASP A 71 2.40 -8.45 -4.33
N SER A 72 2.95 -9.16 -5.32
CA SER A 72 2.71 -10.59 -5.53
C SER A 72 3.36 -11.52 -4.50
N ASP A 73 4.00 -10.95 -3.49
CA ASP A 73 4.64 -11.62 -2.37
C ASP A 73 4.03 -11.24 -1.01
N MET A 74 2.76 -10.82 -1.02
CA MET A 74 2.01 -10.46 0.19
C MET A 74 0.98 -11.53 0.56
N VAL A 75 0.72 -11.66 1.88
CA VAL A 75 -0.41 -12.44 2.44
C VAL A 75 -1.26 -11.50 3.26
N PHE A 76 -2.56 -11.58 3.11
CA PHE A 76 -3.49 -10.64 3.73
C PHE A 76 -4.85 -11.29 4.00
N PRO A 77 -5.64 -10.74 4.95
CA PRO A 77 -7.01 -11.18 5.18
C PRO A 77 -7.92 -10.88 3.98
N PRO A 78 -8.93 -11.72 3.70
CA PRO A 78 -9.85 -11.50 2.58
C PRO A 78 -10.67 -10.20 2.68
N THR A 79 -10.71 -9.59 3.85
CA THR A 79 -11.50 -8.38 4.13
C THR A 79 -10.72 -7.06 3.94
N ILE A 80 -9.45 -7.10 3.53
CA ILE A 80 -8.60 -5.90 3.48
C ILE A 80 -9.20 -4.77 2.64
N LEU A 81 -9.79 -5.09 1.46
CA LEU A 81 -10.35 -4.08 0.59
C LEU A 81 -11.49 -3.31 1.28
N PHE A 82 -12.41 -4.02 1.93
CA PHE A 82 -13.50 -3.36 2.65
C PHE A 82 -13.01 -2.54 3.82
N ARG A 83 -12.01 -3.03 4.56
CA ARG A 83 -11.42 -2.29 5.69
C ARG A 83 -10.79 -0.99 5.21
N LEU A 84 -10.01 -1.02 4.12
CA LEU A 84 -9.40 0.16 3.54
C LEU A 84 -10.46 1.17 3.04
N LEU A 85 -11.50 0.70 2.34
CA LEU A 85 -12.59 1.56 1.86
C LEU A 85 -13.39 2.20 3.00
N LEU A 86 -13.56 1.51 4.14
CA LEU A 86 -14.28 2.04 5.31
C LEU A 86 -13.57 3.25 5.94
N HIS A 87 -12.26 3.38 5.80
CA HIS A 87 -11.52 4.55 6.29
C HIS A 87 -11.85 5.83 5.52
N ARG A 88 -12.40 5.75 4.31
CA ARG A 88 -12.79 6.90 3.47
C ARG A 88 -11.65 7.91 3.27
N GLN A 89 -10.44 7.40 3.10
CA GLN A 89 -9.24 8.20 2.86
C GLN A 89 -8.83 8.11 1.39
N ASP A 90 -8.20 9.18 0.88
CA ASP A 90 -7.68 9.19 -0.49
C ASP A 90 -6.50 8.23 -0.68
N ILE A 91 -5.65 8.10 0.35
CA ILE A 91 -4.49 7.22 0.35
C ILE A 91 -4.46 6.51 1.70
N VAL A 92 -4.68 5.20 1.69
CA VAL A 92 -4.66 4.38 2.91
C VAL A 92 -4.14 2.98 2.60
N GLY A 93 -3.29 2.46 3.46
CA GLY A 93 -2.72 1.13 3.26
C GLY A 93 -2.28 0.49 4.55
N ALA A 94 -1.44 -0.51 4.42
CA ALA A 94 -0.78 -1.17 5.52
C ALA A 94 0.72 -1.18 5.33
N THR A 95 1.44 -1.17 6.44
CA THR A 95 2.87 -1.43 6.44
C THR A 95 3.16 -2.89 6.80
N TYR A 96 4.38 -3.31 6.59
CA TYR A 96 4.83 -4.68 6.83
C TYR A 96 6.35 -4.72 7.05
N ALA A 97 6.86 -5.87 7.52
CA ALA A 97 8.28 -6.03 7.81
C ALA A 97 9.12 -6.28 6.55
N LYS A 98 10.38 -5.85 6.55
CA LYS A 98 11.38 -6.33 5.58
C LYS A 98 11.52 -7.85 5.66
N ARG A 99 11.90 -8.48 4.55
CA ARG A 99 12.11 -9.94 4.44
C ARG A 99 13.48 -10.42 4.94
N VAL A 100 14.34 -9.49 5.31
CA VAL A 100 15.71 -9.77 5.76
C VAL A 100 15.98 -9.07 7.08
N PRO A 101 16.79 -9.67 7.96
CA PRO A 101 17.26 -9.01 9.19
C PRO A 101 18.09 -7.74 8.91
N PRO A 102 18.00 -6.72 9.76
CA PRO A 102 17.02 -6.60 10.83
C PRO A 102 15.61 -6.42 10.25
N PHE A 103 14.61 -7.10 10.83
CA PHE A 103 13.22 -7.07 10.35
C PHE A 103 12.56 -5.73 10.68
N GLU A 104 13.05 -4.69 10.04
CA GLU A 104 12.52 -3.34 10.19
C GLU A 104 11.16 -3.20 9.52
N ILE A 105 10.34 -2.32 10.06
CA ILE A 105 9.06 -1.93 9.48
C ILE A 105 9.34 -1.03 8.27
N LEU A 106 8.67 -1.28 7.16
CA LEU A 106 8.71 -0.41 5.99
C LEU A 106 7.79 0.80 6.19
N GLY A 107 8.20 1.93 5.62
CA GLY A 107 7.47 3.19 5.75
C GLY A 107 7.98 4.06 6.90
N THR A 108 7.56 5.30 6.88
CA THR A 108 7.96 6.34 7.87
C THR A 108 6.70 7.04 8.37
N PRO A 109 6.37 6.93 9.67
CA PRO A 109 5.26 7.71 10.24
C PRO A 109 5.64 9.20 10.32
N LEU A 110 4.65 10.08 10.38
CA LEU A 110 4.90 11.46 10.76
C LEU A 110 5.41 11.53 12.20
N ALA A 111 6.33 12.47 12.47
CA ALA A 111 6.88 12.68 13.80
C ALA A 111 5.80 13.13 14.80
N GLU A 112 4.90 14.02 14.35
CA GLU A 112 3.74 14.47 15.11
C GLU A 112 2.48 13.85 14.52
N GLN A 113 1.83 12.99 15.30
CA GLN A 113 0.58 12.35 14.87
C GLN A 113 -0.60 13.30 15.13
N PRO A 114 -1.46 13.52 14.12
CA PRO A 114 -2.70 14.23 14.36
C PRO A 114 -3.61 13.41 15.29
N THR A 115 -4.46 14.10 16.05
CA THR A 115 -5.49 13.43 16.84
C THR A 115 -6.48 12.78 15.87
N VAL A 116 -6.50 11.45 15.79
CA VAL A 116 -7.42 10.69 14.95
C VAL A 116 -8.52 10.12 15.86
N PRO A 117 -9.81 10.34 15.52
CA PRO A 117 -10.92 9.84 16.34
C PRO A 117 -11.01 8.29 16.39
N SER A 118 -10.47 7.58 15.42
CA SER A 118 -10.42 6.11 15.37
C SER A 118 -8.98 5.63 15.56
N GLY A 119 -8.68 5.07 16.72
CA GLY A 119 -7.33 4.75 17.21
C GLY A 119 -6.43 3.84 16.40
N ASP A 120 -6.84 3.40 15.20
CA ASP A 120 -6.06 2.45 14.39
C ASP A 120 -5.39 3.08 13.15
N LEU A 121 -5.70 4.34 12.82
CA LEU A 121 -5.05 5.06 11.73
C LEU A 121 -3.85 5.86 12.21
N VAL A 122 -2.72 5.65 11.55
CA VAL A 122 -1.47 6.40 11.77
C VAL A 122 -1.17 7.20 10.51
N GLU A 123 -0.92 8.50 10.63
CA GLU A 123 -0.50 9.29 9.48
C GLU A 123 0.96 9.02 9.15
N MET A 124 1.22 8.75 7.87
CA MET A 124 2.53 8.38 7.36
C MET A 124 3.12 9.52 6.54
N GLN A 125 4.43 9.70 6.66
CA GLN A 125 5.19 10.46 5.69
C GLN A 125 5.34 9.64 4.41
N ARG A 126 5.72 8.37 4.54
CA ARG A 126 5.91 7.42 3.43
C ARG A 126 5.40 6.05 3.83
N ILE A 127 4.75 5.34 2.92
CA ILE A 127 4.23 3.99 3.11
C ILE A 127 4.61 3.12 1.91
N PRO A 128 4.91 1.83 2.08
CA PRO A 128 5.17 0.94 0.95
C PRO A 128 3.88 0.65 0.18
N THR A 129 4.00 0.35 -1.10
CA THR A 129 2.84 0.16 -2.00
C THR A 129 2.34 -1.30 -2.07
N GLY A 130 2.98 -2.24 -1.38
CA GLY A 130 2.59 -3.66 -1.44
C GLY A 130 1.20 -3.98 -0.87
N CYS A 131 0.57 -3.05 -0.15
CA CYS A 131 -0.85 -3.06 0.20
C CYS A 131 -1.33 -1.62 0.38
N LEU A 132 -1.73 -0.95 -0.72
CA LEU A 132 -2.07 0.46 -0.72
C LEU A 132 -3.29 0.74 -1.61
N LEU A 133 -4.36 1.28 -1.00
CA LEU A 133 -5.54 1.78 -1.70
C LEU A 133 -5.38 3.28 -1.96
N ILE A 134 -5.61 3.68 -3.21
CA ILE A 134 -5.48 5.05 -3.65
C ILE A 134 -6.73 5.46 -4.41
N SER A 135 -7.34 6.60 -4.06
CA SER A 135 -8.41 7.24 -4.84
C SER A 135 -7.86 7.67 -6.20
N MET A 136 -8.59 7.42 -7.27
CA MET A 136 -8.16 7.84 -8.62
C MET A 136 -8.04 9.36 -8.75
N GLY A 137 -8.75 10.14 -7.92
CA GLY A 137 -8.62 11.59 -7.83
C GLY A 137 -7.22 12.08 -7.42
N VAL A 138 -6.44 11.26 -6.73
CA VAL A 138 -5.03 11.59 -6.40
C VAL A 138 -4.21 11.74 -7.68
N PHE A 139 -4.40 10.83 -8.63
CA PHE A 139 -3.65 10.85 -9.89
C PHE A 139 -4.07 11.99 -10.83
N ASP A 140 -5.21 12.64 -10.59
CA ASP A 140 -5.63 13.85 -11.34
C ASP A 140 -4.85 15.09 -10.89
N LYS A 141 -4.26 15.05 -9.71
CA LYS A 141 -3.43 16.14 -9.16
C LYS A 141 -1.94 15.93 -9.37
N LEU A 142 -1.54 14.75 -9.82
CA LEU A 142 -0.14 14.40 -10.05
C LEU A 142 0.18 14.35 -11.55
N SER A 143 1.38 14.77 -11.93
CA SER A 143 1.89 14.60 -13.29
C SER A 143 2.51 13.21 -13.48
N LYS A 144 2.40 12.63 -14.69
CA LYS A 144 3.13 11.41 -15.07
C LYS A 144 4.64 11.65 -15.18
N PRO A 145 5.47 10.63 -14.91
CA PRO A 145 5.10 9.35 -14.35
C PRO A 145 4.73 9.49 -12.87
N TYR A 146 3.68 8.80 -12.43
CA TYR A 146 3.22 8.85 -11.04
C TYR A 146 4.20 8.17 -10.10
N PHE A 147 4.67 7.00 -10.49
CA PHE A 147 5.71 6.22 -9.82
C PHE A 147 7.01 6.32 -10.61
N ARG A 148 8.08 6.71 -9.94
CA ARG A 148 9.44 6.80 -10.50
C ARG A 148 10.46 6.65 -9.40
N PHE A 149 11.65 6.21 -9.73
CA PHE A 149 12.79 6.30 -8.83
C PHE A 149 13.36 7.71 -8.83
N ASP A 150 14.00 8.07 -7.73
CA ASP A 150 14.74 9.33 -7.57
C ASP A 150 16.01 9.05 -6.76
N THR A 151 16.82 10.08 -6.51
CA THR A 151 18.01 10.00 -5.66
C THR A 151 17.95 11.10 -4.60
N ASP A 152 18.47 10.77 -3.41
CA ASP A 152 18.67 11.79 -2.37
C ASP A 152 19.93 12.64 -2.64
N ALA A 153 20.23 13.57 -1.73
CA ALA A 153 21.38 14.47 -1.85
C ALA A 153 22.72 13.73 -1.80
N GLU A 154 22.77 12.56 -1.19
CA GLU A 154 23.93 11.67 -1.07
C GLU A 154 24.05 10.71 -2.25
N GLY A 155 23.08 10.70 -3.20
CA GLY A 155 23.06 9.86 -4.39
C GLY A 155 22.47 8.47 -4.14
N ALA A 156 21.87 8.19 -2.99
CA ALA A 156 21.19 6.93 -2.74
C ALA A 156 19.82 6.90 -3.42
N ILE A 157 19.43 5.72 -3.92
CA ILE A 157 18.16 5.54 -4.65
C ILE A 157 16.98 5.62 -3.68
N ILE A 158 16.02 6.49 -4.00
CA ILE A 158 14.71 6.55 -3.36
C ILE A 158 13.75 5.67 -4.18
N GLY A 159 13.07 4.72 -3.51
CA GLY A 159 12.09 3.83 -4.13
C GLY A 159 10.90 4.60 -4.71
N GLU A 160 10.29 4.03 -5.74
CA GLU A 160 9.19 4.64 -6.48
C GLU A 160 7.94 4.87 -5.64
N ASP A 161 7.73 4.04 -4.62
CA ASP A 161 6.66 4.16 -3.62
C ASP A 161 6.86 5.38 -2.72
N TYR A 162 8.09 5.61 -2.28
CA TYR A 162 8.42 6.75 -1.43
C TYR A 162 8.39 8.07 -2.21
N VAL A 163 8.88 8.07 -3.46
CA VAL A 163 8.76 9.24 -4.35
C VAL A 163 7.29 9.57 -4.62
N PHE A 164 6.43 8.55 -4.83
CA PHE A 164 4.99 8.76 -4.95
C PHE A 164 4.41 9.41 -3.68
N CYS A 165 4.77 8.90 -2.50
CA CYS A 165 4.31 9.46 -1.23
C CYS A 165 4.69 10.93 -1.06
N ASP A 166 5.94 11.29 -1.33
CA ASP A 166 6.43 12.66 -1.22
C ASP A 166 5.63 13.60 -2.15
N ARG A 167 5.45 13.21 -3.41
CA ARG A 167 4.69 13.98 -4.40
C ARG A 167 3.19 14.10 -4.06
N ALA A 168 2.60 13.04 -3.52
CA ALA A 168 1.21 13.08 -3.07
C ALA A 168 1.04 14.06 -1.90
N ARG A 169 1.99 14.08 -0.95
CA ARG A 169 1.98 15.02 0.16
C ARG A 169 2.20 16.46 -0.31
N GLU A 170 3.12 16.70 -1.24
CA GLU A 170 3.34 18.02 -1.87
C GLU A 170 2.06 18.52 -2.57
N ALA A 171 1.26 17.61 -3.14
CA ALA A 171 -0.04 17.93 -3.72
C ALA A 171 -1.17 18.11 -2.69
N GLY A 172 -0.87 18.03 -1.37
CA GLY A 172 -1.79 18.26 -0.27
C GLY A 172 -2.54 17.02 0.23
N PHE A 173 -2.22 15.82 -0.24
CA PHE A 173 -2.84 14.58 0.25
C PHE A 173 -2.19 14.10 1.54
N ARG A 174 -3.01 13.49 2.38
CA ARG A 174 -2.56 12.79 3.59
C ARG A 174 -2.47 11.30 3.29
N ILE A 175 -1.51 10.64 3.91
CA ILE A 175 -1.26 9.21 3.73
C ILE A 175 -1.51 8.51 5.05
N TRP A 176 -2.31 7.46 5.03
CA TRP A 176 -2.73 6.77 6.23
C TRP A 176 -2.32 5.29 6.22
N CYS A 177 -1.99 4.79 7.40
CA CYS A 177 -1.73 3.39 7.65
C CYS A 177 -2.76 2.83 8.64
N ASP A 178 -3.43 1.74 8.28
CA ASP A 178 -4.20 0.93 9.22
C ASP A 178 -3.22 0.07 10.04
N ALA A 179 -2.96 0.50 11.27
CA ALA A 179 -2.01 -0.16 12.16
C ALA A 179 -2.47 -1.54 12.62
N ALA A 180 -3.77 -1.73 12.83
CA ALA A 180 -4.34 -3.01 13.21
C ALA A 180 -4.23 -4.03 12.07
N MET A 181 -4.60 -3.62 10.85
CA MET A 181 -4.49 -4.47 9.65
C MET A 181 -3.03 -4.82 9.32
N SER A 182 -2.09 -3.91 9.58
CA SER A 182 -0.66 -4.12 9.33
C SER A 182 -0.08 -5.32 10.11
N ARG A 183 -0.67 -5.68 11.25
CA ARG A 183 -0.27 -6.87 12.02
C ARG A 183 -0.72 -8.19 11.40
N GLU A 184 -1.76 -8.13 10.58
CA GLU A 184 -2.34 -9.31 9.91
C GLU A 184 -1.67 -9.58 8.56
N ILE A 185 -1.00 -8.57 7.98
CA ILE A 185 -0.31 -8.69 6.71
C ILE A 185 1.02 -9.40 6.88
N GLY A 186 1.32 -10.32 5.98
CA GLY A 186 2.59 -11.03 5.90
C GLY A 186 3.32 -10.71 4.59
N HIS A 187 4.63 -10.57 4.67
CA HIS A 187 5.52 -10.40 3.54
C HIS A 187 6.26 -11.71 3.27
N ILE A 188 6.04 -12.32 2.11
CA ILE A 188 6.59 -13.62 1.76
C ILE A 188 8.05 -13.48 1.33
N GLY A 189 8.91 -14.30 1.92
CA GLY A 189 10.30 -14.49 1.54
C GLY A 189 10.63 -15.97 1.67
N GLN A 190 11.73 -16.32 2.34
CA GLN A 190 11.98 -17.71 2.76
C GLN A 190 10.95 -18.18 3.79
N ASN A 191 10.35 -17.23 4.52
CA ASN A 191 9.24 -17.40 5.44
C ASN A 191 8.22 -16.29 5.22
N ILE A 192 7.07 -16.35 5.91
CA ILE A 192 6.12 -15.23 5.97
C ILE A 192 6.48 -14.38 7.19
N TYR A 193 6.87 -13.13 6.96
CA TYR A 193 7.27 -12.19 8.01
C TYR A 193 6.09 -11.29 8.38
N ARG A 194 5.82 -11.17 9.69
CA ARG A 194 4.77 -10.30 10.23
C ARG A 194 5.34 -9.35 11.25
N LEU A 195 4.65 -8.24 11.45
CA LEU A 195 5.01 -7.31 12.51
C LEU A 195 4.75 -7.95 13.88
N PRO A 196 5.60 -7.68 14.89
CA PRO A 196 5.37 -8.15 16.26
C PRO A 196 4.13 -7.50 16.87
N ASP A 197 3.49 -8.20 17.81
CA ASP A 197 2.19 -7.83 18.41
C ASP A 197 2.20 -6.54 19.23
N ALA A 198 3.34 -6.00 19.63
CA ALA A 198 3.42 -4.86 20.55
C ALA A 198 4.15 -3.64 19.96
N GLY A 199 3.51 -2.48 20.05
CA GLY A 199 4.15 -1.19 20.26
C GLY A 199 5.05 -0.60 19.17
N TRP A 200 4.83 -0.91 17.93
CA TRP A 200 5.75 -0.57 16.85
C TRP A 200 5.89 0.93 16.51
N TYR A 201 4.95 1.79 16.90
CA TYR A 201 5.13 3.25 16.80
C TYR A 201 5.50 3.94 18.13
N GLY A 202 5.60 3.23 19.25
CA GLY A 202 5.80 3.80 20.57
C GLY A 202 7.17 3.58 21.21
N THR A 203 8.03 2.70 20.67
CA THR A 203 9.29 2.30 21.35
C THR A 203 10.55 2.34 20.48
N ALA A 204 10.49 2.81 19.25
CA ALA A 204 11.69 3.00 18.46
C ALA A 204 12.45 4.24 18.94
N ARG A 205 13.49 4.02 19.73
CA ARG A 205 14.50 4.94 20.25
C ARG A 205 14.32 5.39 21.70
N ARG A 206 14.47 4.48 22.63
CA ARG A 206 15.24 4.80 23.84
C ARG A 206 16.59 4.13 23.72
N GLY A 207 17.60 4.95 23.69
CA GLY A 207 19.00 4.69 23.47
C GLY A 207 19.54 3.41 24.11
N GLN A 208 20.37 2.74 23.35
CA GLN A 208 21.53 2.08 23.91
C GLN A 208 22.75 2.93 23.59
N SER A 209 22.96 3.95 24.44
CA SER A 209 24.29 4.46 24.75
C SER A 209 24.75 3.65 25.95
N GLN A 210 25.60 2.67 25.71
CA GLN A 210 26.75 2.24 26.55
C GLN A 210 27.68 1.37 25.73
#